data_bcbd9fe0c9a09158f25bf9c4ab932edb
#
_entry.id   bcbd9fe0c9a09158f25bf9c4ab932edb
#
_cell.length_a   1.000
_cell.length_b   1.000
_cell.length_c   1.000
_cell.angle_alpha   90.00
_cell.angle_beta   90.00
_cell.angle_gamma   90.00
#
_symmetry.space_group_name_H-M   'P 1'
#
loop_
_entity.id
_entity.type
_entity.pdbx_description
1 polymer ?
#
loop_
_entity_poly.entity_id
_entity_poly.type
_entity_poly.pdbx_seq_one_letter_code
_entity_poly.pdbx_strand_id
1 'polypeptide(L)'
;MDAISNRSLKARVGALALSLVVAAAIATPALAFADGTTSQSTEVTIQSVTPGPGPDGNLSFKVPTRIPFVAKADGTMLAPSADTLKIQNLSVFPIHVVNMAVTEESPFKLVPDVEKSTDANAFQFKVNGVQAAKSVDTSANTAWSMGHAGSANDKIILDIAEAKIARVTTDITTSQKAATITWTVASGAAHAAQ
;
A
#
# COMPACT_ATOMS: atom_id res chain seq x y z
N MET A 1 -54.81 63.69 28.86
CA MET A 1 -53.64 64.35 28.36
C MET A 1 -52.44 63.43 28.68
N ASP A 2 -51.80 63.08 27.64
CA ASP A 2 -50.53 62.45 27.58
C ASP A 2 -50.38 60.97 27.94
N ALA A 3 -50.41 60.23 26.87
CA ALA A 3 -50.06 58.80 26.79
C ALA A 3 -48.54 58.57 26.90
N ILE A 4 -48.11 57.76 27.83
CA ILE A 4 -46.72 57.24 27.85
C ILE A 4 -46.69 55.90 27.17
N SER A 5 -46.10 55.93 26.01
CA SER A 5 -45.86 54.76 25.17
C SER A 5 -44.86 53.78 25.81
N ASN A 6 -45.36 52.62 26.15
CA ASN A 6 -44.56 51.55 26.71
C ASN A 6 -44.03 50.70 25.56
N ARG A 7 -42.73 50.90 25.13
CA ARG A 7 -42.07 50.07 24.14
C ARG A 7 -41.60 48.75 24.75
N SER A 8 -42.37 47.73 24.53
CA SER A 8 -41.95 46.37 24.87
C SER A 8 -40.82 45.92 24.00
N LEU A 9 -39.69 45.70 24.62
CA LEU A 9 -38.50 45.04 24.01
C LEU A 9 -38.84 43.55 23.78
N LYS A 10 -39.13 43.18 22.54
CA LYS A 10 -39.23 41.77 22.17
C LYS A 10 -37.83 41.18 22.05
N ALA A 11 -37.43 40.48 23.09
CA ALA A 11 -36.26 39.62 23.03
C ALA A 11 -36.51 38.51 22.00
N ARG A 12 -35.76 38.52 20.90
CA ARG A 12 -35.72 37.42 19.95
C ARG A 12 -34.84 36.34 20.54
N VAL A 13 -35.45 35.29 21.04
CA VAL A 13 -34.77 34.05 21.36
C VAL A 13 -34.42 33.40 20.02
N GLY A 14 -33.17 33.53 19.60
CA GLY A 14 -32.62 32.78 18.48
C GLY A 14 -32.47 31.32 18.92
N ALA A 15 -33.22 30.44 18.29
CA ALA A 15 -33.03 29.01 18.43
C ALA A 15 -31.64 28.65 17.85
N LEU A 16 -30.70 28.36 18.72
CA LEU A 16 -29.46 27.69 18.36
C LEU A 16 -29.80 26.25 17.99
N ALA A 17 -29.91 25.99 16.71
CA ALA A 17 -29.91 24.64 16.21
C ALA A 17 -28.51 24.03 16.46
N LEU A 18 -28.43 23.24 17.52
CA LEU A 18 -27.28 22.43 17.82
C LEU A 18 -27.22 21.30 16.76
N SER A 19 -26.53 21.55 15.68
CA SER A 19 -26.16 20.48 14.73
C SER A 19 -25.15 19.59 15.42
N LEU A 20 -25.64 18.44 15.89
CA LEU A 20 -24.79 17.34 16.36
C LEU A 20 -24.03 16.81 15.17
N VAL A 21 -22.85 17.35 14.91
CA VAL A 21 -21.89 16.73 14.01
C VAL A 21 -21.38 15.50 14.75
N VAL A 22 -21.93 14.35 14.42
CA VAL A 22 -21.33 13.06 14.75
C VAL A 22 -20.01 13.02 13.94
N ALA A 23 -18.95 13.50 14.55
CA ALA A 23 -17.62 13.22 14.09
C ALA A 23 -17.42 11.71 14.28
N ALA A 24 -17.71 10.93 13.24
CA ALA A 24 -17.15 9.61 13.13
C ALA A 24 -15.63 9.83 13.20
N ALA A 25 -15.04 9.45 14.31
CA ALA A 25 -13.60 9.40 14.43
C ALA A 25 -13.11 8.33 13.44
N ILE A 26 -12.93 8.74 12.20
CA ILE A 26 -12.09 8.01 11.28
C ILE A 26 -10.73 8.12 11.93
N ALA A 27 -10.27 7.02 12.54
CA ALA A 27 -8.89 6.90 12.97
C ALA A 27 -8.04 7.09 11.70
N THR A 28 -7.67 8.33 11.43
CA THR A 28 -6.68 8.63 10.41
C THR A 28 -5.38 8.01 10.93
N PRO A 29 -4.85 6.98 10.24
CA PRO A 29 -3.54 6.49 10.62
C PRO A 29 -2.59 7.69 10.51
N ALA A 30 -1.80 7.88 11.56
CA ALA A 30 -0.84 8.95 11.62
C ALA A 30 0.10 8.81 10.41
N LEU A 31 -0.07 9.69 9.44
CA LEU A 31 0.86 9.79 8.33
C LEU A 31 2.15 10.35 8.92
N ALA A 32 3.17 9.53 8.91
CA ALA A 32 4.50 9.97 9.28
C ALA A 32 4.97 10.98 8.21
N PHE A 33 4.95 12.25 8.58
CA PHE A 33 5.64 13.31 7.83
C PHE A 33 7.13 13.19 8.12
N ALA A 34 7.73 12.14 7.62
CA ALA A 34 9.17 12.02 7.63
C ALA A 34 9.62 12.30 6.22
N ASP A 35 10.61 13.07 6.04
CA ASP A 35 11.47 13.29 4.86
C ASP A 35 11.07 12.49 3.59
N GLY A 36 9.77 12.50 3.29
CA GLY A 36 9.16 11.92 2.11
C GLY A 36 9.14 10.39 1.99
N THR A 37 9.33 9.62 3.06
CA THR A 37 9.30 8.15 3.02
C THR A 37 8.15 7.56 3.82
N THR A 38 7.39 6.64 3.23
CA THR A 38 6.29 5.92 3.87
C THR A 38 6.33 4.43 3.51
N SER A 39 5.96 3.57 4.46
CA SER A 39 5.91 2.11 4.28
C SER A 39 4.49 1.60 4.43
N GLN A 40 4.08 0.68 3.54
CA GLN A 40 2.81 -0.05 3.65
C GLN A 40 3.00 -1.54 3.39
N SER A 41 2.20 -2.36 4.05
CA SER A 41 2.20 -3.80 3.83
C SER A 41 1.08 -4.20 2.85
N THR A 42 1.24 -5.33 2.15
CA THR A 42 0.23 -5.87 1.23
C THR A 42 -1.07 -6.32 1.91
N GLU A 43 -1.08 -6.41 3.22
CA GLU A 43 -2.29 -6.71 4.00
C GLU A 43 -3.02 -5.46 4.48
N VAL A 44 -2.39 -4.29 4.38
CA VAL A 44 -2.98 -3.03 4.82
C VAL A 44 -3.82 -2.45 3.69
N THR A 45 -5.07 -2.26 3.98
CA THR A 45 -6.07 -1.69 3.11
C THR A 45 -5.77 -0.25 2.72
N ILE A 46 -6.21 0.09 1.53
CA ILE A 46 -6.40 1.39 0.92
C ILE A 46 -6.39 2.53 1.94
N GLN A 47 -5.35 3.36 1.91
CA GLN A 47 -5.41 4.70 2.45
C GLN A 47 -5.82 5.68 1.35
N SER A 48 -6.97 6.31 1.53
CA SER A 48 -7.35 7.47 0.74
C SER A 48 -7.09 8.72 1.57
N VAL A 49 -6.12 9.52 1.16
CA VAL A 49 -5.83 10.81 1.79
C VAL A 49 -6.05 11.90 0.76
N THR A 50 -6.67 12.98 1.15
CA THR A 50 -6.75 14.16 0.28
C THR A 50 -5.33 14.71 0.08
N PRO A 51 -4.84 14.83 -1.16
CA PRO A 51 -3.50 15.30 -1.39
C PRO A 51 -3.28 16.71 -0.84
N GLY A 52 -2.18 16.91 -0.15
CA GLY A 52 -1.75 18.22 0.31
C GLY A 52 -1.19 19.09 -0.83
N PRO A 53 -1.01 20.40 -0.60
CA PRO A 53 -0.65 21.37 -1.63
C PRO A 53 0.82 21.37 -2.06
N GLY A 54 1.65 20.39 -1.73
CA GLY A 54 3.07 20.40 -2.08
C GLY A 54 3.76 19.05 -1.95
N PRO A 55 5.05 18.94 -2.31
CA PRO A 55 5.81 17.69 -2.24
C PRO A 55 5.98 17.15 -0.82
N ASP A 56 5.88 18.01 0.18
CA ASP A 56 5.84 17.65 1.60
C ASP A 56 4.41 17.29 2.06
N GLY A 57 3.46 17.27 1.13
CA GLY A 57 2.10 16.81 1.35
C GLY A 57 2.02 15.30 1.54
N ASN A 58 0.86 14.84 1.93
CA ASN A 58 0.59 13.45 2.26
C ASN A 58 0.90 12.49 1.11
N LEU A 59 1.89 11.63 1.30
CA LEU A 59 2.09 10.46 0.47
C LEU A 59 0.87 9.54 0.59
N SER A 60 0.24 9.26 -0.53
CA SER A 60 -0.90 8.35 -0.60
C SER A 60 -0.73 7.39 -1.78
N PHE A 61 -0.88 6.11 -1.51
CA PHE A 61 -0.79 5.08 -2.54
C PHE A 61 -1.59 3.84 -2.15
N LYS A 62 -1.91 3.02 -3.14
CA LYS A 62 -2.56 1.72 -2.98
C LYS A 62 -1.62 0.60 -3.35
N VAL A 63 -1.69 -0.50 -2.60
CA VAL A 63 -1.01 -1.76 -2.90
C VAL A 63 -2.03 -2.89 -2.98
N PRO A 64 -1.72 -4.03 -3.61
CA PRO A 64 -2.54 -5.22 -3.54
C PRO A 64 -2.67 -5.68 -2.09
N THR A 65 -3.87 -5.94 -1.64
CA THR A 65 -4.11 -6.50 -0.29
C THR A 65 -3.72 -7.96 -0.19
N ARG A 66 -3.70 -8.67 -1.32
CA ARG A 66 -3.39 -10.09 -1.42
C ARG A 66 -2.78 -10.41 -2.79
N ILE A 67 -1.82 -11.30 -2.81
CA ILE A 67 -1.29 -11.95 -4.00
C ILE A 67 -1.49 -13.46 -3.82
N PRO A 68 -2.60 -14.04 -4.30
CA PRO A 68 -2.86 -15.45 -4.16
C PRO A 68 -2.03 -16.24 -5.19
N PHE A 69 -1.31 -17.25 -4.72
CA PHE A 69 -0.63 -18.22 -5.56
C PHE A 69 -1.39 -19.55 -5.56
N VAL A 70 -1.41 -20.23 -6.70
CA VAL A 70 -1.89 -21.60 -6.84
C VAL A 70 -0.72 -22.50 -7.16
N ALA A 71 -0.33 -23.34 -6.23
CA ALA A 71 0.77 -24.29 -6.42
C ALA A 71 0.29 -25.49 -7.28
N LYS A 72 1.09 -25.85 -8.27
CA LYS A 72 0.95 -27.06 -9.07
C LYS A 72 1.73 -28.22 -8.48
N ALA A 73 1.47 -29.43 -8.94
CA ALA A 73 2.16 -30.64 -8.50
C ALA A 73 3.68 -30.62 -8.79
N ASP A 74 4.12 -29.88 -9.80
CA ASP A 74 5.54 -29.71 -10.15
C ASP A 74 6.25 -28.62 -9.32
N GLY A 75 5.54 -28.02 -8.34
CA GLY A 75 6.07 -26.95 -7.53
C GLY A 75 5.98 -25.55 -8.16
N THR A 76 5.56 -25.44 -9.42
CA THR A 76 5.31 -24.13 -10.03
C THR A 76 4.13 -23.45 -9.33
N MET A 77 4.24 -22.17 -9.02
CA MET A 77 3.14 -21.37 -8.48
C MET A 77 2.59 -20.42 -9.54
N LEU A 78 1.30 -20.50 -9.78
CA LEU A 78 0.61 -19.56 -10.65
C LEU A 78 0.21 -18.33 -9.85
N ALA A 79 0.63 -17.17 -10.33
CA ALA A 79 0.20 -15.88 -9.82
C ALA A 79 -1.09 -15.41 -10.54
N PRO A 80 -1.84 -14.46 -9.97
CA PRO A 80 -2.91 -13.77 -10.68
C PRO A 80 -2.37 -13.05 -11.93
N SER A 81 -3.29 -12.70 -12.84
CA SER A 81 -2.94 -11.84 -13.98
C SER A 81 -2.34 -10.52 -13.50
N ALA A 82 -1.26 -10.07 -14.14
CA ALA A 82 -0.57 -8.83 -13.84
C ALA A 82 -1.52 -7.61 -13.83
N ASP A 83 -2.55 -7.59 -14.66
CA ASP A 83 -3.53 -6.50 -14.72
C ASP A 83 -4.29 -6.28 -13.39
N THR A 84 -4.36 -7.32 -12.55
CA THR A 84 -5.05 -7.26 -11.26
C THR A 84 -4.14 -6.81 -10.13
N LEU A 85 -2.83 -6.89 -10.31
CA LEU A 85 -1.82 -6.58 -9.31
C LEU A 85 -1.14 -5.27 -9.66
N LYS A 86 -1.39 -4.23 -8.89
CA LYS A 86 -0.79 -2.92 -9.13
C LYS A 86 -0.55 -2.13 -7.85
N ILE A 87 0.53 -1.35 -7.85
CA ILE A 87 0.73 -0.24 -6.94
C ILE A 87 0.24 1.01 -7.67
N GLN A 88 -0.55 1.84 -7.03
CA GLN A 88 -1.08 3.07 -7.63
C GLN A 88 -0.78 4.28 -6.76
N ASN A 89 -0.23 5.32 -7.37
CA ASN A 89 -0.05 6.62 -6.75
C ASN A 89 -1.38 7.37 -6.65
N LEU A 90 -1.71 7.87 -5.47
CA LEU A 90 -2.87 8.74 -5.21
C LEU A 90 -2.45 10.15 -4.82
N SER A 91 -1.14 10.42 -4.79
CA SER A 91 -0.57 11.74 -4.46
C SER A 91 -0.60 12.67 -5.69
N VAL A 92 -0.64 13.97 -5.46
CA VAL A 92 -0.58 14.99 -6.54
C VAL A 92 0.81 15.17 -7.14
N PHE A 93 1.80 14.45 -6.65
CA PHE A 93 3.20 14.50 -7.09
C PHE A 93 3.70 13.09 -7.42
N PRO A 94 4.79 12.98 -8.19
CA PRO A 94 5.41 11.68 -8.47
C PRO A 94 5.92 11.01 -7.20
N ILE A 95 5.87 9.68 -7.19
CA ILE A 95 6.43 8.84 -6.13
C ILE A 95 7.19 7.67 -6.75
N HIS A 96 8.05 7.02 -5.96
CA HIS A 96 8.70 5.79 -6.38
C HIS A 96 8.83 4.82 -5.22
N VAL A 97 8.84 3.53 -5.53
CA VAL A 97 9.09 2.48 -4.53
C VAL A 97 10.60 2.42 -4.29
N VAL A 98 11.02 2.64 -3.05
CA VAL A 98 12.45 2.62 -2.66
C VAL A 98 12.86 1.28 -2.08
N ASN A 99 11.93 0.51 -1.54
CA ASN A 99 12.22 -0.81 -0.99
C ASN A 99 11.02 -1.74 -1.09
N MET A 100 11.31 -3.01 -1.38
CA MET A 100 10.39 -4.13 -1.27
C MET A 100 10.96 -5.11 -0.26
N ALA A 101 10.29 -5.29 0.88
CA ALA A 101 10.71 -6.23 1.91
C ALA A 101 9.69 -7.34 2.07
N VAL A 102 10.16 -8.60 2.08
CA VAL A 102 9.30 -9.77 2.26
C VAL A 102 9.59 -10.41 3.61
N THR A 103 8.57 -10.48 4.44
CA THR A 103 8.60 -11.19 5.72
C THR A 103 7.88 -12.53 5.57
N GLU A 104 8.60 -13.61 5.74
CA GLU A 104 8.04 -14.96 5.69
C GLU A 104 7.18 -15.27 6.91
N GLU A 105 6.15 -16.11 6.71
CA GLU A 105 5.29 -16.62 7.77
C GLU A 105 5.53 -18.13 7.95
N SER A 106 5.75 -18.54 9.20
CA SER A 106 5.93 -19.97 9.51
C SER A 106 4.70 -20.78 9.08
N PRO A 107 4.88 -21.97 8.47
CA PRO A 107 6.12 -22.73 8.31
C PRO A 107 6.86 -22.48 6.98
N PHE A 108 6.50 -21.47 6.20
CA PHE A 108 7.08 -21.18 4.90
C PHE A 108 8.43 -20.46 5.02
N LYS A 109 9.33 -20.73 4.05
CA LYS A 109 10.67 -20.15 3.98
C LYS A 109 10.92 -19.49 2.62
N LEU A 110 11.18 -18.19 2.63
CA LEU A 110 11.59 -17.46 1.44
C LEU A 110 13.06 -17.73 1.15
N VAL A 111 13.34 -18.24 -0.05
CA VAL A 111 14.70 -18.57 -0.47
C VAL A 111 14.98 -17.96 -1.85
N PRO A 112 16.23 -17.64 -2.18
CA PRO A 112 16.57 -17.11 -3.50
C PRO A 112 16.44 -18.17 -4.61
N ASP A 113 16.59 -19.45 -4.27
CA ASP A 113 16.52 -20.57 -5.21
C ASP A 113 16.03 -21.83 -4.49
N VAL A 114 14.80 -22.25 -4.80
CA VAL A 114 14.18 -23.41 -4.15
C VAL A 114 14.85 -24.74 -4.54
N GLU A 115 15.52 -24.79 -5.69
CA GLU A 115 16.19 -26.01 -6.16
C GLU A 115 17.47 -26.27 -5.37
N LYS A 116 18.11 -25.20 -4.90
CA LYS A 116 19.32 -25.26 -4.08
C LYS A 116 19.04 -25.31 -2.58
N SER A 117 17.86 -24.89 -2.14
CA SER A 117 17.51 -24.91 -0.73
C SER A 117 17.20 -26.33 -0.25
N THR A 118 17.51 -26.61 1.01
CA THR A 118 17.11 -27.81 1.73
C THR A 118 15.95 -27.59 2.68
N ASP A 119 15.46 -26.34 2.80
CA ASP A 119 14.40 -25.98 3.72
C ASP A 119 13.06 -26.60 3.32
N ALA A 120 12.29 -27.02 4.33
CA ALA A 120 10.90 -27.41 4.13
C ALA A 120 10.04 -26.17 3.79
N ASN A 121 9.04 -26.36 2.95
CA ASN A 121 8.12 -25.31 2.49
C ASN A 121 8.86 -24.10 1.91
N ALA A 122 10.01 -24.35 1.23
CA ALA A 122 10.78 -23.30 0.59
C ALA A 122 10.04 -22.74 -0.61
N PHE A 123 9.98 -21.42 -0.73
CA PHE A 123 9.36 -20.75 -1.87
C PHE A 123 10.21 -19.58 -2.36
N GLN A 124 10.03 -19.25 -3.63
CA GLN A 124 10.64 -18.09 -4.29
C GLN A 124 9.67 -17.45 -5.26
N PHE A 125 9.88 -16.21 -5.60
CA PHE A 125 9.20 -15.50 -6.70
C PHE A 125 9.98 -14.23 -7.06
N LYS A 126 9.71 -13.71 -8.25
CA LYS A 126 10.17 -12.39 -8.68
C LYS A 126 9.01 -11.43 -8.87
N VAL A 127 9.24 -10.16 -8.64
CA VAL A 127 8.31 -9.07 -8.94
C VAL A 127 8.99 -8.10 -9.89
N ASN A 128 8.44 -7.91 -11.08
CA ASN A 128 9.02 -7.07 -12.14
C ASN A 128 10.51 -7.41 -12.38
N GLY A 129 10.83 -8.71 -12.43
CA GLY A 129 12.18 -9.22 -12.63
C GLY A 129 13.10 -9.17 -11.40
N VAL A 130 12.66 -8.55 -10.29
CA VAL A 130 13.44 -8.43 -9.05
C VAL A 130 13.14 -9.61 -8.13
N GLN A 131 14.19 -10.32 -7.67
CA GLN A 131 14.04 -11.43 -6.74
C GLN A 131 13.50 -10.96 -5.41
N ALA A 132 12.42 -11.59 -4.93
CA ALA A 132 11.88 -11.33 -3.60
C ALA A 132 12.89 -11.75 -2.52
N ALA A 133 13.13 -10.87 -1.56
CA ALA A 133 14.04 -11.07 -0.44
C ALA A 133 13.57 -10.31 0.80
N LYS A 134 14.24 -10.51 1.94
CA LYS A 134 13.92 -9.82 3.20
C LYS A 134 14.00 -8.29 3.08
N SER A 135 14.80 -7.79 2.15
CA SER A 135 14.87 -6.38 1.78
C SER A 135 15.50 -6.27 0.40
N VAL A 136 14.89 -5.51 -0.48
CA VAL A 136 15.37 -5.24 -1.83
C VAL A 136 15.30 -3.75 -2.05
N ASP A 137 16.45 -3.11 -2.24
CA ASP A 137 16.53 -1.70 -2.61
C ASP A 137 16.13 -1.55 -4.09
N THR A 138 15.12 -0.74 -4.34
CA THR A 138 14.62 -0.40 -5.68
C THR A 138 14.77 1.09 -6.00
N SER A 139 15.39 1.86 -5.11
CA SER A 139 15.47 3.33 -5.18
C SER A 139 16.10 3.87 -6.46
N ALA A 140 17.10 3.17 -7.01
CA ALA A 140 17.75 3.56 -8.26
C ALA A 140 17.06 3.02 -9.52
N ASN A 141 16.01 2.22 -9.39
CA ASN A 141 15.34 1.60 -10.52
C ASN A 141 14.15 2.45 -10.99
N THR A 142 14.31 3.11 -12.13
CA THR A 142 13.28 4.02 -12.70
C THR A 142 11.96 3.30 -13.05
N ALA A 143 11.97 1.98 -13.27
CA ALA A 143 10.75 1.20 -13.51
C ALA A 143 9.82 1.15 -12.29
N TRP A 144 10.32 1.52 -11.10
CA TRP A 144 9.54 1.60 -9.87
C TRP A 144 9.04 3.01 -9.56
N SER A 145 9.06 3.91 -10.54
CA SER A 145 8.52 5.28 -10.45
C SER A 145 7.11 5.37 -10.98
N MET A 146 6.31 6.20 -10.33
CA MET A 146 4.93 6.52 -10.72
C MET A 146 4.79 8.03 -10.85
N GLY A 147 4.09 8.48 -11.90
CA GLY A 147 3.65 9.86 -12.02
C GLY A 147 2.59 10.22 -10.97
N HIS A 148 2.18 11.49 -10.95
CA HIS A 148 1.11 11.93 -10.05
C HIS A 148 -0.23 11.21 -10.33
N ALA A 149 -1.13 11.23 -9.37
CA ALA A 149 -2.47 10.65 -9.50
C ALA A 149 -3.20 11.14 -10.77
N GLY A 150 -3.74 10.21 -11.53
CA GLY A 150 -4.44 10.51 -12.79
C GLY A 150 -3.54 10.72 -14.00
N SER A 151 -2.22 10.65 -13.87
CA SER A 151 -1.31 10.64 -15.02
C SER A 151 -1.32 9.25 -15.70
N ALA A 152 -0.83 9.18 -16.95
CA ALA A 152 -0.78 7.92 -17.70
C ALA A 152 0.08 6.83 -17.01
N ASN A 153 1.04 7.23 -16.19
CA ASN A 153 1.95 6.38 -15.45
C ASN A 153 1.75 6.47 -13.94
N ASP A 154 0.52 6.68 -13.47
CA ASP A 154 0.17 6.75 -12.05
C ASP A 154 0.22 5.40 -11.33
N LYS A 155 0.61 4.33 -12.01
CA LYS A 155 0.63 2.96 -11.48
C LYS A 155 1.79 2.14 -11.99
N ILE A 156 2.22 1.18 -11.18
CA ILE A 156 3.13 0.10 -11.53
C ILE A 156 2.32 -1.19 -11.55
N ILE A 157 2.34 -1.90 -12.67
CA ILE A 157 1.80 -3.26 -12.78
C ILE A 157 2.85 -4.21 -12.17
N LEU A 158 2.40 -5.11 -11.29
CA LEU A 158 3.28 -6.09 -10.66
C LEU A 158 3.23 -7.39 -11.47
N ASP A 159 4.26 -7.61 -12.27
CA ASP A 159 4.47 -8.87 -12.96
C ASP A 159 5.17 -9.86 -12.01
N ILE A 160 4.48 -10.94 -11.68
CA ILE A 160 5.02 -12.00 -10.82
C ILE A 160 5.54 -13.13 -11.68
N ALA A 161 6.82 -13.40 -11.58
CA ALA A 161 7.49 -14.43 -12.38
C ALA A 161 8.29 -15.39 -11.49
N GLU A 162 8.70 -16.50 -12.08
CA GLU A 162 9.56 -17.53 -11.46
C GLU A 162 9.07 -17.97 -10.06
N ALA A 163 7.76 -17.97 -9.86
CA ALA A 163 7.18 -18.37 -8.60
C ALA A 163 7.20 -19.90 -8.48
N LYS A 164 7.90 -20.40 -7.46
CA LYS A 164 8.04 -21.83 -7.18
C LYS A 164 7.96 -22.11 -5.69
N ILE A 165 7.50 -23.31 -5.34
CA ILE A 165 7.54 -23.87 -3.99
C ILE A 165 8.12 -25.29 -4.06
N ALA A 166 8.88 -25.68 -3.05
CA ALA A 166 9.45 -27.01 -2.97
C ALA A 166 9.39 -27.58 -1.55
N ARG A 167 9.53 -28.89 -1.42
CA ARG A 167 9.57 -29.63 -0.15
C ARG A 167 8.39 -29.31 0.76
N VAL A 168 7.19 -29.28 0.16
CA VAL A 168 5.97 -28.97 0.88
C VAL A 168 5.66 -30.06 1.90
N THR A 169 5.63 -29.71 3.17
CA THR A 169 5.30 -30.58 4.30
C THR A 169 4.02 -30.13 5.00
N THR A 170 3.54 -28.94 4.67
CA THR A 170 2.32 -28.35 5.22
C THR A 170 1.15 -28.58 4.27
N ASP A 171 -0.03 -28.81 4.84
CA ASP A 171 -1.26 -28.87 4.04
C ASP A 171 -1.56 -27.49 3.41
N ILE A 172 -1.48 -27.42 2.08
CA ILE A 172 -1.80 -26.23 1.28
C ILE A 172 -3.06 -26.40 0.44
N THR A 173 -3.88 -27.41 0.72
CA THR A 173 -5.20 -27.58 0.09
C THR A 173 -6.15 -26.47 0.47
N THR A 174 -5.94 -25.86 1.63
CA THR A 174 -6.57 -24.62 2.06
C THR A 174 -5.60 -23.45 1.94
N SER A 175 -6.12 -22.25 1.70
CA SER A 175 -5.28 -21.05 1.56
C SER A 175 -4.49 -20.77 2.84
N GLN A 176 -3.18 -20.74 2.74
CA GLN A 176 -2.25 -20.41 3.81
C GLN A 176 -1.54 -19.08 3.53
N LYS A 177 -1.28 -18.31 4.56
CA LYS A 177 -0.45 -17.11 4.47
C LYS A 177 1.01 -17.53 4.47
N ALA A 178 1.73 -17.28 3.38
CA ALA A 178 3.14 -17.65 3.24
C ALA A 178 4.09 -16.49 3.57
N ALA A 179 3.70 -15.26 3.30
CA ALA A 179 4.50 -14.08 3.56
C ALA A 179 3.66 -12.79 3.55
N THR A 180 4.29 -11.73 4.03
CA THR A 180 3.83 -10.34 3.87
C THR A 180 4.88 -9.56 3.08
N ILE A 181 4.44 -8.78 2.09
CA ILE A 181 5.30 -7.83 1.37
C ILE A 181 5.05 -6.43 1.93
N THR A 182 6.11 -5.76 2.35
CA THR A 182 6.09 -4.35 2.77
C THR A 182 6.71 -3.50 1.67
N TRP A 183 5.97 -2.50 1.22
CA TRP A 183 6.38 -1.54 0.21
C TRP A 183 6.74 -0.23 0.87
N THR A 184 7.97 0.24 0.68
CA THR A 184 8.40 1.57 1.12
C THR A 184 8.45 2.50 -0.08
N VAL A 185 7.81 3.66 0.03
CA VAL A 185 7.63 4.61 -1.05
C VAL A 185 8.15 5.98 -0.63
N ALA A 186 8.83 6.66 -1.53
CA ALA A 186 9.32 8.03 -1.34
C ALA A 186 8.71 8.99 -2.36
N SER A 187 8.69 10.28 -2.04
CA SER A 187 8.29 11.35 -2.96
C SER A 187 9.34 11.56 -4.06
N GLY A 188 8.89 12.07 -5.21
CA GLY A 188 9.73 12.27 -6.39
C GLY A 188 9.84 11.02 -7.27
N ALA A 189 10.55 11.14 -8.38
CA ALA A 189 10.88 10.03 -9.25
C ALA A 189 12.20 9.39 -8.83
N ALA A 190 12.37 8.09 -9.08
CA ALA A 190 13.65 7.44 -8.90
C ALA A 190 14.70 8.08 -9.82
N HIS A 191 15.90 8.24 -9.31
CA HIS A 191 17.04 8.71 -10.08
C HIS A 191 17.93 7.52 -10.36
N ALA A 192 18.33 7.32 -11.62
CA ALA A 192 19.37 6.36 -11.94
C ALA A 192 20.64 6.71 -11.15
N ALA A 193 21.30 5.70 -10.60
CA ALA A 193 22.61 5.89 -9.99
C ALA A 193 23.57 6.45 -11.08
N GLN A 194 24.22 7.57 -10.78
CA GLN A 194 25.24 8.19 -11.66
C GLN A 194 26.53 7.41 -11.59
#